data_4737728d637361fd7a679733aa27ec87
#
_entry.id   4737728d637361fd7a679733aa27ec87
#
_cell.length_a   1.000
_cell.length_b   1.000
_cell.length_c   1.000
_cell.angle_alpha   90.00
_cell.angle_beta   90.00
_cell.angle_gamma   90.00
#
_symmetry.space_group_name_H-M   'P 1'
#
loop_
_entity.id
_entity.type
_entity.pdbx_description
1 polymer ?
#
loop_
_entity_poly.entity_id
_entity_poly.type
_entity_poly.pdbx_seq_one_letter_code
_entity_poly.pdbx_strand_id
1 'polypeptide(L)'
;MVLNWLQKPGPRMAIASVRIFLSFALVCTLHRYYSFYASFDQGIFNQVFWNGIHGNFFESSLSSSLSTNVVHGGDVPDVSYHRLGQHFTPALLLWLPIYALFPSAATLTVLQVTLLGLAGLVLYALARQHLPPQKAGMITLAYYAANAVLGPTLGNFHDNCQLPLFAFGLLLAMEKRLWWLFWLLAVLVLAIREDSGIVLFGVGFYLVVSGRYPRVGLAVCTLSFAYMLMLTNLIMPLFSADISRRFMIERFGQYATEAEASTLDIIWGMISNPLRLVQELFTPFFKTIKYLLGQWLPLAFVPAFSPASWCIAGFPLLKLFLGQGESVLAINIRYALTPVPGLFYGAILWWAGKSDFRLWWFNLYPQPHPPSRPTLKGWGYSYKARLRGLQNHEQLRKPSNISRSVRGFWTVCIVLSLLFTLTSNPNRTFYFLIPDSFQPWVYVSLTRQWQHVGHIHPMLAEIPADASVAATTYLVPHLSGRREIVRFPAQFRLRNDDGQVVDVDYCLADLWQLKEYQVAFKRDRLQLRQAVQLIDDLLASNTYGARDFADGVILLQKGTSSSEEVLASWRVFSQEIIPFSKISSYLRESHAEPKSY
;
A
#
# COMPACT_ATOMS: atom_id res chain seq x y z
N MET A 1 -13.77 36.56 -5.47
CA MET A 1 -13.01 36.15 -4.27
C MET A 1 -12.15 34.91 -4.50
N VAL A 2 -12.68 33.86 -5.12
CA VAL A 2 -11.94 32.61 -5.42
C VAL A 2 -10.74 32.82 -6.35
N LEU A 3 -10.90 33.60 -7.43
CA LEU A 3 -9.80 33.87 -8.38
C LEU A 3 -8.61 34.61 -7.75
N ASN A 4 -8.85 35.57 -6.85
CA ASN A 4 -7.78 36.27 -6.13
C ASN A 4 -7.05 35.39 -5.12
N TRP A 5 -7.74 34.36 -4.56
CA TRP A 5 -7.12 33.38 -3.68
C TRP A 5 -6.15 32.47 -4.45
N LEU A 6 -6.57 32.01 -5.65
CA LEU A 6 -5.75 31.20 -6.56
C LEU A 6 -4.49 31.92 -7.05
N GLN A 7 -4.45 33.25 -6.97
CA GLN A 7 -3.27 34.03 -7.40
C GLN A 7 -2.13 34.05 -6.36
N LYS A 8 -2.38 33.64 -5.11
CA LYS A 8 -1.36 33.61 -4.05
C LYS A 8 -0.38 32.43 -4.25
N PRO A 9 0.92 32.58 -3.90
CA PRO A 9 1.95 31.56 -4.17
C PRO A 9 1.65 30.17 -3.58
N GLY A 10 1.11 30.09 -2.37
CA GLY A 10 0.83 28.83 -1.69
C GLY A 10 -0.26 27.97 -2.35
N PRO A 11 -1.46 28.51 -2.59
CA PRO A 11 -2.51 27.80 -3.32
C PRO A 11 -2.10 27.41 -4.75
N ARG A 12 -1.39 28.30 -5.46
CA ARG A 12 -0.86 27.97 -6.80
C ARG A 12 0.08 26.77 -6.76
N MET A 13 0.97 26.71 -5.79
CA MET A 13 1.90 25.60 -5.62
C MET A 13 1.14 24.29 -5.33
N ALA A 14 0.16 24.29 -4.43
CA ALA A 14 -0.65 23.10 -4.14
C ALA A 14 -1.42 22.60 -5.37
N ILE A 15 -2.05 23.53 -6.12
CA ILE A 15 -2.80 23.17 -7.33
C ILE A 15 -1.88 22.70 -8.46
N ALA A 16 -0.74 23.34 -8.65
CA ALA A 16 0.24 22.89 -9.62
C ALA A 16 0.78 21.51 -9.27
N SER A 17 1.09 21.26 -7.98
CA SER A 17 1.59 19.97 -7.50
C SER A 17 0.58 18.84 -7.73
N VAL A 18 -0.71 19.05 -7.43
CA VAL A 18 -1.73 18.01 -7.65
C VAL A 18 -1.94 17.74 -9.14
N ARG A 19 -1.94 18.78 -9.98
CA ARG A 19 -2.08 18.60 -11.44
C ARG A 19 -0.92 17.79 -12.00
N ILE A 20 0.31 18.14 -11.64
CA ILE A 20 1.51 17.40 -12.07
C ILE A 20 1.45 15.96 -11.56
N PHE A 21 1.12 15.76 -10.28
CA PHE A 21 1.00 14.43 -9.69
C PHE A 21 -0.06 13.58 -10.41
N LEU A 22 -1.28 14.11 -10.61
CA LEU A 22 -2.36 13.38 -11.28
C LEU A 22 -1.97 13.03 -12.72
N SER A 23 -1.49 14.02 -13.50
CA SER A 23 -1.10 13.79 -14.90
C SER A 23 0.02 12.75 -15.01
N PHE A 24 1.08 12.91 -14.21
CA PHE A 24 2.22 12.00 -14.20
C PHE A 24 1.83 10.59 -13.76
N ALA A 25 1.16 10.48 -12.61
CA ALA A 25 0.78 9.18 -12.06
C ALA A 25 -0.25 8.45 -12.96
N LEU A 26 -1.24 9.15 -13.52
CA LEU A 26 -2.19 8.53 -14.46
C LEU A 26 -1.51 8.01 -15.72
N VAL A 27 -0.64 8.82 -16.34
CA VAL A 27 0.09 8.38 -17.53
C VAL A 27 0.93 7.14 -17.22
N CYS A 28 1.71 7.16 -16.13
CA CYS A 28 2.58 6.05 -15.78
C CYS A 28 1.80 4.78 -15.38
N THR A 29 0.74 4.92 -14.59
CA THR A 29 -0.02 3.76 -14.10
C THR A 29 -0.91 3.14 -15.18
N LEU A 30 -1.53 3.96 -16.04
CA LEU A 30 -2.27 3.45 -17.20
C LEU A 30 -1.35 2.82 -18.24
N HIS A 31 -0.18 3.46 -18.51
CA HIS A 31 0.84 2.83 -19.34
C HIS A 31 1.24 1.46 -18.79
N ARG A 32 1.54 1.39 -17.47
CA ARG A 32 1.89 0.13 -16.80
C ARG A 32 0.77 -0.93 -16.92
N TYR A 33 -0.49 -0.54 -16.80
CA TYR A 33 -1.63 -1.43 -17.00
C TYR A 33 -1.70 -1.94 -18.45
N TYR A 34 -1.75 -1.05 -19.42
CA TYR A 34 -1.91 -1.43 -20.83
C TYR A 34 -0.67 -2.10 -21.44
N SER A 35 0.51 -1.92 -20.84
CA SER A 35 1.73 -2.64 -21.24
C SER A 35 1.93 -3.97 -20.52
N PHE A 36 0.90 -4.50 -19.81
CA PHE A 36 0.93 -5.77 -19.08
C PHE A 36 2.02 -5.86 -17.99
N TYR A 37 2.24 -4.77 -17.24
CA TYR A 37 3.05 -4.76 -16.02
C TYR A 37 2.21 -4.64 -14.74
N ALA A 38 0.89 -4.48 -14.84
CA ALA A 38 0.00 -4.61 -13.68
C ALA A 38 -0.06 -6.09 -13.26
N SER A 39 0.05 -6.37 -11.96
CA SER A 39 0.23 -7.73 -11.49
C SER A 39 -1.02 -8.27 -10.77
N PHE A 40 -0.91 -9.47 -10.28
CA PHE A 40 -1.95 -10.28 -9.66
C PHE A 40 -2.83 -9.51 -8.65
N ASP A 41 -2.24 -8.67 -7.77
CA ASP A 41 -3.03 -7.88 -6.79
C ASP A 41 -4.07 -6.98 -7.46
N GLN A 42 -3.75 -6.38 -8.62
CA GLN A 42 -4.71 -5.60 -9.40
C GLN A 42 -5.91 -6.43 -9.84
N GLY A 43 -5.67 -7.67 -10.25
CA GLY A 43 -6.70 -8.61 -10.64
C GLY A 43 -7.59 -9.04 -9.48
N ILE A 44 -7.01 -9.29 -8.30
CA ILE A 44 -7.78 -9.61 -7.09
C ILE A 44 -8.83 -8.53 -6.82
N PHE A 45 -8.40 -7.27 -6.75
CA PHE A 45 -9.32 -6.18 -6.48
C PHE A 45 -10.34 -5.99 -7.61
N ASN A 46 -9.93 -6.15 -8.87
CA ASN A 46 -10.85 -6.07 -9.99
C ASN A 46 -11.93 -7.15 -9.91
N GLN A 47 -11.57 -8.40 -9.59
CA GLN A 47 -12.53 -9.48 -9.41
C GLN A 47 -13.48 -9.22 -8.24
N VAL A 48 -12.97 -8.72 -7.10
CA VAL A 48 -13.82 -8.36 -5.95
C VAL A 48 -14.85 -7.29 -6.31
N PHE A 49 -14.47 -6.28 -7.07
CA PHE A 49 -15.38 -5.25 -7.54
C PHE A 49 -16.36 -5.79 -8.60
N TRP A 50 -15.86 -6.61 -9.54
CA TRP A 50 -16.69 -7.23 -10.57
C TRP A 50 -17.75 -8.16 -9.94
N ASN A 51 -17.37 -9.04 -9.04
CA ASN A 51 -18.31 -9.88 -8.28
C ASN A 51 -19.29 -9.01 -7.47
N GLY A 52 -18.82 -7.93 -6.86
CA GLY A 52 -19.67 -7.04 -6.08
C GLY A 52 -20.79 -6.37 -6.89
N ILE A 53 -20.57 -5.97 -8.14
CA ILE A 53 -21.63 -5.41 -9.01
C ILE A 53 -22.59 -6.50 -9.53
N HIS A 54 -22.22 -7.79 -9.40
CA HIS A 54 -23.07 -8.93 -9.73
C HIS A 54 -23.73 -9.57 -8.50
N GLY A 55 -23.64 -8.92 -7.31
CA GLY A 55 -24.31 -9.38 -6.09
C GLY A 55 -23.44 -10.27 -5.19
N ASN A 56 -22.28 -10.72 -5.64
CA ASN A 56 -21.35 -11.60 -4.90
C ASN A 56 -20.29 -10.77 -4.18
N PHE A 57 -20.72 -10.04 -3.13
CA PHE A 57 -19.87 -9.07 -2.43
C PHE A 57 -18.67 -9.75 -1.75
N PHE A 58 -17.48 -9.24 -2.04
CA PHE A 58 -16.20 -9.70 -1.49
C PHE A 58 -15.81 -11.14 -1.81
N GLU A 59 -16.49 -11.82 -2.72
CA GLU A 59 -16.09 -13.14 -3.19
C GLU A 59 -14.99 -13.03 -4.25
N SER A 60 -14.03 -13.99 -4.22
CA SER A 60 -12.93 -13.98 -5.19
C SER A 60 -12.13 -15.28 -5.19
N SER A 61 -12.11 -15.99 -6.31
CA SER A 61 -11.25 -17.15 -6.54
C SER A 61 -9.76 -16.78 -6.53
N LEU A 62 -9.42 -15.56 -6.97
CA LEU A 62 -8.04 -15.04 -6.89
C LEU A 62 -7.61 -14.81 -5.44
N SER A 63 -8.50 -14.35 -4.56
CA SER A 63 -8.22 -14.28 -3.11
C SER A 63 -8.10 -15.68 -2.50
N SER A 64 -8.98 -16.59 -2.90
CA SER A 64 -8.93 -18.00 -2.50
C SER A 64 -7.60 -18.66 -2.81
N SER A 65 -6.99 -18.33 -3.97
CA SER A 65 -5.67 -18.82 -4.37
C SER A 65 -4.54 -18.50 -3.38
N LEU A 66 -4.75 -17.53 -2.50
CA LEU A 66 -3.82 -17.14 -1.42
C LEU A 66 -4.24 -17.70 -0.06
N SER A 67 -5.32 -18.46 0.03
CA SER A 67 -5.78 -19.09 1.28
C SER A 67 -4.82 -20.16 1.75
N THR A 68 -4.85 -20.47 3.06
CA THR A 68 -4.02 -21.52 3.65
C THR A 68 -4.37 -22.89 3.08
N ASN A 69 -5.66 -23.16 2.92
CA ASN A 69 -6.15 -24.43 2.38
C ASN A 69 -5.58 -24.68 0.98
N VAL A 70 -5.50 -23.64 0.15
CA VAL A 70 -4.92 -23.75 -1.19
C VAL A 70 -3.39 -23.78 -1.16
N VAL A 71 -2.76 -22.87 -0.41
CA VAL A 71 -1.28 -22.72 -0.43
C VAL A 71 -0.57 -23.86 0.30
N HIS A 72 -1.17 -24.40 1.37
CA HIS A 72 -0.54 -25.45 2.21
C HIS A 72 -1.38 -26.72 2.36
N GLY A 73 -2.70 -26.64 2.21
CA GLY A 73 -3.60 -27.78 2.32
C GLY A 73 -3.73 -28.59 1.03
N GLY A 74 -3.25 -28.06 -0.11
CA GLY A 74 -3.39 -28.72 -1.42
C GLY A 74 -4.81 -28.68 -1.99
N ASP A 75 -5.70 -27.85 -1.42
CA ASP A 75 -7.05 -27.60 -1.95
C ASP A 75 -7.00 -26.73 -3.21
N VAL A 76 -8.12 -26.58 -3.89
CA VAL A 76 -8.26 -25.73 -5.08
C VAL A 76 -8.94 -24.41 -4.72
N PRO A 77 -8.68 -23.32 -5.47
CA PRO A 77 -9.38 -22.06 -5.27
C PRO A 77 -10.89 -22.20 -5.42
N ASP A 78 -11.63 -21.52 -4.56
CA ASP A 78 -13.08 -21.50 -4.53
C ASP A 78 -13.60 -20.14 -5.01
N VAL A 79 -14.59 -20.12 -5.93
CA VAL A 79 -15.18 -18.89 -6.45
C VAL A 79 -16.00 -18.15 -5.41
N SER A 80 -16.60 -18.88 -4.45
CA SER A 80 -17.39 -18.32 -3.35
C SER A 80 -16.56 -17.91 -2.15
N TYR A 81 -15.22 -18.03 -2.23
CA TYR A 81 -14.33 -17.65 -1.15
C TYR A 81 -14.47 -16.18 -0.77
N HIS A 82 -14.79 -15.92 0.49
CA HIS A 82 -15.09 -14.60 0.98
C HIS A 82 -13.84 -13.88 1.51
N ARG A 83 -13.37 -12.86 0.78
CA ARG A 83 -12.16 -12.09 1.08
C ARG A 83 -12.14 -11.44 2.46
N LEU A 84 -13.30 -11.10 3.06
CA LEU A 84 -13.36 -10.46 4.38
C LEU A 84 -12.75 -11.31 5.50
N GLY A 85 -12.63 -12.62 5.33
CA GLY A 85 -11.85 -13.47 6.24
C GLY A 85 -10.34 -13.24 6.13
N GLN A 86 -9.84 -12.86 4.94
CA GLN A 86 -8.42 -12.59 4.70
C GLN A 86 -8.05 -11.14 5.01
N HIS A 87 -8.83 -10.21 4.49
CA HIS A 87 -8.67 -8.77 4.68
C HIS A 87 -10.04 -8.13 4.81
N PHE A 88 -10.30 -7.54 5.96
CA PHE A 88 -11.58 -6.88 6.22
C PHE A 88 -11.57 -5.46 5.66
N THR A 89 -12.12 -5.31 4.45
CA THR A 89 -12.01 -4.08 3.64
C THR A 89 -13.37 -3.50 3.21
N PRO A 90 -14.36 -3.32 4.11
CA PRO A 90 -15.71 -2.88 3.73
C PRO A 90 -15.75 -1.47 3.11
N ALA A 91 -14.76 -0.61 3.34
CA ALA A 91 -14.68 0.70 2.70
C ALA A 91 -14.56 0.63 1.17
N LEU A 92 -14.24 -0.51 0.59
CA LEU A 92 -14.24 -0.70 -0.87
C LEU A 92 -15.65 -0.50 -1.46
N LEU A 93 -16.71 -0.80 -0.71
CA LEU A 93 -18.11 -0.58 -1.14
C LEU A 93 -18.43 0.86 -1.49
N LEU A 94 -17.72 1.83 -0.91
CA LEU A 94 -17.88 3.25 -1.25
C LEU A 94 -17.61 3.56 -2.72
N TRP A 95 -16.76 2.76 -3.35
CA TRP A 95 -16.29 2.96 -4.71
C TRP A 95 -16.98 2.06 -5.72
N LEU A 96 -17.80 1.11 -5.25
CA LEU A 96 -18.55 0.19 -6.10
C LEU A 96 -19.46 0.91 -7.13
N PRO A 97 -20.16 2.02 -6.78
CA PRO A 97 -20.95 2.76 -7.77
C PRO A 97 -20.11 3.35 -8.91
N ILE A 98 -18.88 3.80 -8.62
CA ILE A 98 -17.96 4.32 -9.65
C ILE A 98 -17.49 3.16 -10.56
N TYR A 99 -17.15 2.03 -9.94
CA TYR A 99 -16.74 0.85 -10.70
C TYR A 99 -17.87 0.32 -11.57
N ALA A 100 -19.12 0.34 -11.09
CA ALA A 100 -20.29 -0.12 -11.85
C ALA A 100 -20.51 0.69 -13.15
N LEU A 101 -20.13 1.97 -13.16
CA LEU A 101 -20.19 2.81 -14.36
C LEU A 101 -19.09 2.45 -15.38
N PHE A 102 -17.94 2.00 -14.91
CA PHE A 102 -16.78 1.66 -15.73
C PHE A 102 -16.10 0.39 -15.20
N PRO A 103 -16.67 -0.83 -15.43
CA PRO A 103 -16.21 -2.07 -14.83
C PRO A 103 -14.89 -2.54 -15.46
N SER A 104 -13.78 -2.03 -14.96
CA SER A 104 -12.43 -2.32 -15.47
C SER A 104 -11.37 -2.16 -14.38
N ALA A 105 -10.31 -2.95 -14.44
CA ALA A 105 -9.16 -2.78 -13.57
C ALA A 105 -8.47 -1.40 -13.77
N ALA A 106 -8.58 -0.80 -14.94
CA ALA A 106 -8.12 0.57 -15.21
C ALA A 106 -8.85 1.61 -14.36
N THR A 107 -10.17 1.41 -14.10
CA THR A 107 -10.96 2.28 -13.20
C THR A 107 -10.40 2.31 -11.80
N LEU A 108 -9.98 1.17 -11.27
CA LEU A 108 -9.36 1.09 -9.94
C LEU A 108 -8.01 1.83 -9.91
N THR A 109 -7.24 1.76 -10.99
CA THR A 109 -6.00 2.52 -11.16
C THR A 109 -6.27 4.04 -11.11
N VAL A 110 -7.25 4.52 -11.85
CA VAL A 110 -7.66 5.93 -11.85
C VAL A 110 -8.17 6.36 -10.48
N LEU A 111 -8.96 5.51 -9.83
CA LEU A 111 -9.48 5.73 -8.48
C LEU A 111 -8.34 5.91 -7.46
N GLN A 112 -7.34 5.01 -7.45
CA GLN A 112 -6.17 5.10 -6.55
C GLN A 112 -5.45 6.43 -6.71
N VAL A 113 -5.11 6.81 -7.94
CA VAL A 113 -4.40 8.07 -8.23
C VAL A 113 -5.23 9.28 -7.79
N THR A 114 -6.54 9.24 -8.02
CA THR A 114 -7.46 10.31 -7.63
C THR A 114 -7.56 10.47 -6.12
N LEU A 115 -7.72 9.38 -5.37
CA LEU A 115 -7.80 9.40 -3.90
C LEU A 115 -6.53 9.96 -3.28
N LEU A 116 -5.37 9.53 -3.73
CA LEU A 116 -4.07 10.05 -3.24
C LEU A 116 -3.85 11.50 -3.68
N GLY A 117 -4.32 11.89 -4.87
CA GLY A 117 -4.31 13.27 -5.31
C GLY A 117 -5.18 14.18 -4.43
N LEU A 118 -6.42 13.76 -4.13
CA LEU A 118 -7.34 14.48 -3.24
C LEU A 118 -6.80 14.58 -1.79
N ALA A 119 -6.14 13.52 -1.30
CA ALA A 119 -5.53 13.52 0.03
C ALA A 119 -4.53 14.65 0.22
N GLY A 120 -3.72 14.97 -0.79
CA GLY A 120 -2.79 16.10 -0.73
C GLY A 120 -3.47 17.48 -0.69
N LEU A 121 -4.65 17.62 -1.32
CA LEU A 121 -5.45 18.85 -1.20
C LEU A 121 -6.07 19.00 0.20
N VAL A 122 -6.54 17.90 0.78
CA VAL A 122 -7.01 17.87 2.18
C VAL A 122 -5.85 18.17 3.14
N LEU A 123 -4.67 17.64 2.88
CA LEU A 123 -3.45 17.96 3.63
C LEU A 123 -3.10 19.46 3.52
N TYR A 124 -3.23 20.08 2.34
CA TYR A 124 -3.07 21.53 2.20
C TYR A 124 -4.05 22.28 3.10
N ALA A 125 -5.33 21.91 3.09
CA ALA A 125 -6.35 22.53 3.94
C ALA A 125 -6.05 22.34 5.44
N LEU A 126 -5.56 21.18 5.84
CA LEU A 126 -5.10 20.87 7.19
C LEU A 126 -3.88 21.71 7.58
N ALA A 127 -2.86 21.79 6.73
CA ALA A 127 -1.68 22.61 6.97
C ALA A 127 -2.03 24.10 7.12
N ARG A 128 -3.02 24.59 6.37
CA ARG A 128 -3.51 25.97 6.45
C ARG A 128 -4.17 26.34 7.78
N GLN A 129 -4.56 25.37 8.61
CA GLN A 129 -5.06 25.65 9.97
C GLN A 129 -3.93 26.16 10.89
N HIS A 130 -2.68 25.88 10.55
CA HIS A 130 -1.51 26.16 11.40
C HIS A 130 -0.43 27.00 10.73
N LEU A 131 -0.32 26.92 9.40
CA LEU A 131 0.81 27.45 8.64
C LEU A 131 0.40 28.52 7.63
N PRO A 132 1.28 29.48 7.33
CA PRO A 132 1.09 30.40 6.22
C PRO A 132 1.03 29.65 4.89
N PRO A 133 0.39 30.24 3.85
CA PRO A 133 0.13 29.57 2.57
C PRO A 133 1.35 28.94 1.93
N GLN A 134 2.49 29.59 1.99
CA GLN A 134 3.73 29.12 1.37
C GLN A 134 4.27 27.84 2.05
N LYS A 135 4.29 27.80 3.39
CA LYS A 135 4.69 26.59 4.14
C LYS A 135 3.74 25.43 3.89
N ALA A 136 2.42 25.71 3.91
CA ALA A 136 1.41 24.72 3.59
C ALA A 136 1.58 24.14 2.17
N GLY A 137 1.89 24.99 1.18
CA GLY A 137 2.20 24.55 -0.17
C GLY A 137 3.47 23.67 -0.24
N MET A 138 4.53 24.00 0.51
CA MET A 138 5.73 23.15 0.59
C MET A 138 5.45 21.77 1.21
N ILE A 139 4.61 21.69 2.26
CA ILE A 139 4.16 20.41 2.84
C ILE A 139 3.41 19.58 1.79
N THR A 140 2.52 20.22 1.03
CA THR A 140 1.74 19.55 -0.02
C THR A 140 2.64 19.07 -1.17
N LEU A 141 3.60 19.88 -1.61
CA LEU A 141 4.59 19.48 -2.60
C LEU A 141 5.43 18.29 -2.11
N ALA A 142 5.87 18.34 -0.85
CA ALA A 142 6.60 17.24 -0.21
C ALA A 142 5.78 15.94 -0.18
N TYR A 143 4.45 16.03 0.03
CA TYR A 143 3.56 14.87 0.00
C TYR A 143 3.54 14.20 -1.37
N TYR A 144 3.34 14.97 -2.43
CA TYR A 144 3.30 14.40 -3.79
C TYR A 144 4.65 13.89 -4.30
N ALA A 145 5.76 14.41 -3.76
CA ALA A 145 7.11 13.97 -4.08
C ALA A 145 7.64 12.87 -3.14
N ALA A 146 6.89 12.52 -2.08
CA ALA A 146 7.31 11.51 -1.12
C ALA A 146 7.34 10.12 -1.77
N ASN A 147 8.45 9.38 -1.60
CA ASN A 147 8.55 8.00 -2.07
C ASN A 147 7.45 7.13 -1.47
N ALA A 148 7.16 7.30 -0.19
CA ALA A 148 6.08 6.60 0.52
C ALA A 148 4.66 6.89 0.00
N VAL A 149 4.49 7.89 -0.86
CA VAL A 149 3.22 8.23 -1.52
C VAL A 149 3.29 7.88 -3.00
N LEU A 150 4.26 8.43 -3.73
CA LEU A 150 4.37 8.25 -5.17
C LEU A 150 4.67 6.79 -5.54
N GLY A 151 5.55 6.11 -4.78
CA GLY A 151 5.88 4.70 -5.02
C GLY A 151 4.66 3.78 -5.00
N PRO A 152 3.86 3.75 -3.90
CA PRO A 152 2.60 3.00 -3.87
C PRO A 152 1.57 3.43 -4.90
N THR A 153 1.51 4.74 -5.24
CA THR A 153 0.60 5.25 -6.29
C THR A 153 0.90 4.63 -7.65
N LEU A 154 2.18 4.44 -7.97
CA LEU A 154 2.63 3.83 -9.23
C LEU A 154 2.50 2.30 -9.23
N GLY A 155 2.01 1.71 -8.14
CA GLY A 155 1.76 0.27 -8.02
C GLY A 155 0.38 -0.17 -8.50
N ASN A 156 0.02 -1.41 -8.13
CA ASN A 156 -1.33 -1.92 -8.30
C ASN A 156 -2.30 -1.19 -7.37
N PHE A 157 -3.59 -1.20 -7.72
CA PHE A 157 -4.64 -0.76 -6.80
C PHE A 157 -4.56 -1.55 -5.48
N HIS A 158 -4.79 -0.87 -4.38
CA HIS A 158 -4.85 -1.45 -3.05
C HIS A 158 -5.75 -0.64 -2.10
N ASP A 159 -6.30 -1.32 -1.11
CA ASP A 159 -7.20 -0.78 -0.09
C ASP A 159 -6.64 0.46 0.66
N ASN A 160 -5.35 0.42 1.02
CA ASN A 160 -4.67 1.50 1.77
C ASN A 160 -4.56 2.84 1.02
N CYS A 161 -4.87 2.91 -0.28
CA CYS A 161 -4.85 4.18 -1.02
C CYS A 161 -5.87 5.21 -0.50
N GLN A 162 -6.92 4.75 0.21
CA GLN A 162 -7.94 5.55 0.85
C GLN A 162 -7.44 6.21 2.15
N LEU A 163 -6.47 5.58 2.83
CA LEU A 163 -6.05 5.93 4.17
C LEU A 163 -5.56 7.39 4.31
N PRO A 164 -4.68 7.92 3.44
CA PRO A 164 -4.27 9.32 3.56
C PRO A 164 -5.43 10.31 3.45
N LEU A 165 -6.40 10.05 2.56
CA LEU A 165 -7.56 10.92 2.38
C LEU A 165 -8.43 10.98 3.66
N PHE A 166 -8.79 9.82 4.19
CA PHE A 166 -9.66 9.75 5.37
C PHE A 166 -8.94 10.21 6.63
N ALA A 167 -7.66 9.85 6.81
CA ALA A 167 -6.89 10.26 7.98
C ALA A 167 -6.58 11.77 7.99
N PHE A 168 -6.20 12.37 6.87
CA PHE A 168 -6.06 13.83 6.80
C PHE A 168 -7.38 14.55 6.95
N GLY A 169 -8.48 14.00 6.40
CA GLY A 169 -9.83 14.49 6.59
C GLY A 169 -10.24 14.47 8.06
N LEU A 170 -9.97 13.37 8.76
CA LEU A 170 -10.22 13.21 10.20
C LEU A 170 -9.46 14.26 11.03
N LEU A 171 -8.16 14.43 10.75
CA LEU A 171 -7.34 15.44 11.42
C LEU A 171 -7.83 16.86 11.11
N LEU A 172 -8.27 17.15 9.89
CA LEU A 172 -8.86 18.42 9.52
C LEU A 172 -10.22 18.67 10.22
N ALA A 173 -11.07 17.65 10.32
CA ALA A 173 -12.34 17.72 11.05
C ALA A 173 -12.10 18.00 12.53
N MET A 174 -11.10 17.36 13.15
CA MET A 174 -10.66 17.62 14.51
C MET A 174 -10.19 19.07 14.69
N GLU A 175 -9.36 19.60 13.78
CA GLU A 175 -8.89 20.99 13.86
C GLU A 175 -10.02 22.00 13.75
N LYS A 176 -11.02 21.69 12.92
CA LYS A 176 -12.21 22.52 12.76
C LYS A 176 -13.29 22.25 13.81
N ARG A 177 -13.08 21.31 14.74
CA ARG A 177 -14.05 20.86 15.75
C ARG A 177 -15.36 20.34 15.15
N LEU A 178 -15.32 19.79 13.95
CA LEU A 178 -16.44 19.13 13.28
C LEU A 178 -16.52 17.67 13.75
N TRP A 179 -16.99 17.47 15.00
CA TRP A 179 -16.91 16.16 15.67
C TRP A 179 -17.73 15.07 15.00
N TRP A 180 -18.88 15.40 14.39
CA TRP A 180 -19.66 14.43 13.63
C TRP A 180 -18.86 13.86 12.44
N LEU A 181 -18.15 14.74 11.70
CA LEU A 181 -17.31 14.34 10.59
C LEU A 181 -16.06 13.59 11.06
N PHE A 182 -15.51 13.99 12.21
CA PHE A 182 -14.38 13.28 12.83
C PHE A 182 -14.75 11.81 13.10
N TRP A 183 -15.91 11.54 13.74
CA TRP A 183 -16.32 10.18 14.05
C TRP A 183 -16.72 9.39 12.80
N LEU A 184 -17.37 10.02 11.82
CA LEU A 184 -17.64 9.39 10.53
C LEU A 184 -16.33 8.95 9.85
N LEU A 185 -15.34 9.83 9.78
CA LEU A 185 -14.04 9.51 9.18
C LEU A 185 -13.25 8.50 10.01
N ALA A 186 -13.41 8.47 11.34
CA ALA A 186 -12.82 7.44 12.19
C ALA A 186 -13.37 6.05 11.84
N VAL A 187 -14.69 5.93 11.65
CA VAL A 187 -15.30 4.67 11.17
C VAL A 187 -14.81 4.30 9.78
N LEU A 188 -14.70 5.26 8.86
CA LEU A 188 -14.18 5.00 7.53
C LEU A 188 -12.71 4.55 7.54
N VAL A 189 -11.86 5.13 8.41
CA VAL A 189 -10.48 4.66 8.60
C VAL A 189 -10.46 3.21 9.08
N LEU A 190 -11.29 2.84 10.06
CA LEU A 190 -11.40 1.46 10.55
C LEU A 190 -11.87 0.49 9.44
N ALA A 191 -12.78 0.95 8.59
CA ALA A 191 -13.35 0.16 7.51
C ALA A 191 -12.40 -0.06 6.30
N ILE A 192 -11.25 0.62 6.24
CA ILE A 192 -10.28 0.43 5.14
C ILE A 192 -9.68 -0.96 5.18
N ARG A 193 -9.25 -1.38 6.39
CA ARG A 193 -8.58 -2.65 6.60
C ARG A 193 -8.53 -2.99 8.09
N GLU A 194 -8.45 -4.27 8.42
CA GLU A 194 -8.40 -4.79 9.80
C GLU A 194 -7.31 -4.10 10.67
N ASP A 195 -6.19 -3.71 10.08
CA ASP A 195 -5.05 -3.12 10.77
C ASP A 195 -5.01 -1.58 10.73
N SER A 196 -5.95 -0.92 10.06
CA SER A 196 -6.03 0.55 10.00
C SER A 196 -6.35 1.17 11.36
N GLY A 197 -6.91 0.40 12.29
CA GLY A 197 -7.09 0.78 13.69
C GLY A 197 -5.79 1.23 14.36
N ILE A 198 -4.64 0.71 13.95
CA ILE A 198 -3.33 1.11 14.49
C ILE A 198 -3.01 2.58 14.19
N VAL A 199 -3.37 3.06 13.00
CA VAL A 199 -3.20 4.47 12.62
C VAL A 199 -4.11 5.36 13.46
N LEU A 200 -5.37 4.95 13.62
CA LEU A 200 -6.35 5.68 14.42
C LEU A 200 -5.97 5.67 15.91
N PHE A 201 -5.46 4.54 16.43
CA PHE A 201 -4.91 4.43 17.77
C PHE A 201 -3.79 5.46 18.01
N GLY A 202 -2.87 5.63 17.06
CA GLY A 202 -1.82 6.64 17.11
C GLY A 202 -2.37 8.07 17.23
N VAL A 203 -3.44 8.39 16.50
CA VAL A 203 -4.14 9.69 16.63
C VAL A 203 -4.73 9.83 18.04
N GLY A 204 -5.43 8.82 18.54
CA GLY A 204 -5.99 8.80 19.90
C GLY A 204 -4.92 9.00 20.96
N PHE A 205 -3.80 8.26 20.86
CA PHE A 205 -2.66 8.38 21.75
C PHE A 205 -2.08 9.79 21.77
N TYR A 206 -1.90 10.41 20.59
CA TYR A 206 -1.47 11.80 20.51
C TYR A 206 -2.44 12.74 21.24
N LEU A 207 -3.76 12.58 21.08
CA LEU A 207 -4.76 13.42 21.73
C LEU A 207 -4.73 13.30 23.26
N VAL A 208 -4.43 12.10 23.79
CA VAL A 208 -4.25 11.87 25.22
C VAL A 208 -2.96 12.54 25.72
N VAL A 209 -1.83 12.20 25.10
CA VAL A 209 -0.49 12.64 25.56
C VAL A 209 -0.30 14.16 25.40
N SER A 210 -0.84 14.75 24.33
CA SER A 210 -0.80 16.20 24.15
C SER A 210 -1.74 16.97 25.07
N GLY A 211 -2.65 16.30 25.77
CA GLY A 211 -3.67 16.92 26.62
C GLY A 211 -4.71 17.74 25.85
N ARG A 212 -4.69 17.67 24.51
CA ARG A 212 -5.52 18.53 23.66
C ARG A 212 -7.01 18.16 23.71
N TYR A 213 -7.32 16.87 23.62
CA TYR A 213 -8.66 16.30 23.78
C TYR A 213 -8.57 14.90 24.43
N PRO A 214 -8.17 14.80 25.71
CA PRO A 214 -7.79 13.51 26.31
C PRO A 214 -8.96 12.51 26.36
N ARG A 215 -10.21 12.99 26.60
CA ARG A 215 -11.39 12.12 26.61
C ARG A 215 -11.69 11.55 25.23
N VAL A 216 -11.59 12.38 24.18
CA VAL A 216 -11.76 11.94 22.78
C VAL A 216 -10.63 10.98 22.42
N GLY A 217 -9.40 11.32 22.80
CA GLY A 217 -8.24 10.44 22.55
C GLY A 217 -8.38 9.06 23.19
N LEU A 218 -8.83 9.01 24.46
CA LEU A 218 -9.09 7.74 25.14
C LEU A 218 -10.19 6.94 24.43
N ALA A 219 -11.30 7.58 24.06
CA ALA A 219 -12.37 6.93 23.31
C ALA A 219 -11.89 6.37 21.96
N VAL A 220 -11.04 7.12 21.23
CA VAL A 220 -10.45 6.68 19.96
C VAL A 220 -9.50 5.50 20.17
N CYS A 221 -8.64 5.52 21.19
CA CYS A 221 -7.75 4.39 21.51
C CYS A 221 -8.56 3.13 21.84
N THR A 222 -9.56 3.26 22.74
CA THR A 222 -10.43 2.14 23.14
C THR A 222 -11.20 1.59 21.94
N LEU A 223 -11.81 2.45 21.13
CA LEU A 223 -12.54 2.03 19.93
C LEU A 223 -11.62 1.29 18.95
N SER A 224 -10.46 1.84 18.66
CA SER A 224 -9.49 1.24 17.73
C SER A 224 -9.01 -0.13 18.20
N PHE A 225 -8.66 -0.24 19.48
CA PHE A 225 -8.18 -1.49 20.08
C PHE A 225 -9.29 -2.55 20.15
N ALA A 226 -10.47 -2.18 20.67
CA ALA A 226 -11.62 -3.07 20.75
C ALA A 226 -12.07 -3.54 19.36
N TYR A 227 -12.10 -2.64 18.37
CA TYR A 227 -12.41 -2.98 16.99
C TYR A 227 -11.45 -4.02 16.41
N MET A 228 -10.13 -3.81 16.53
CA MET A 228 -9.14 -4.75 16.01
C MET A 228 -9.27 -6.12 16.67
N LEU A 229 -9.43 -6.18 18.02
CA LEU A 229 -9.61 -7.45 18.74
C LEU A 229 -10.90 -8.17 18.34
N MET A 230 -12.02 -7.45 18.31
CA MET A 230 -13.31 -8.02 17.93
C MET A 230 -13.27 -8.54 16.49
N LEU A 231 -12.67 -7.76 15.59
CA LEU A 231 -12.59 -8.09 14.18
C LEU A 231 -11.76 -9.35 13.93
N THR A 232 -10.55 -9.40 14.46
CA THR A 232 -9.63 -10.52 14.19
C THR A 232 -10.02 -11.81 14.89
N ASN A 233 -10.67 -11.74 16.07
CA ASN A 233 -11.01 -12.93 16.85
C ASN A 233 -12.46 -13.40 16.67
N LEU A 234 -13.39 -12.52 16.28
CA LEU A 234 -14.82 -12.87 16.21
C LEU A 234 -15.40 -12.74 14.80
N ILE A 235 -15.12 -11.64 14.08
CA ILE A 235 -15.82 -11.34 12.81
C ILE A 235 -15.12 -12.01 11.62
N MET A 236 -13.81 -11.82 11.46
CA MET A 236 -13.08 -12.39 10.32
C MET A 236 -13.15 -13.92 10.26
N PRO A 237 -13.10 -14.66 11.41
CA PRO A 237 -13.26 -16.11 11.40
C PRO A 237 -14.63 -16.61 10.91
N LEU A 238 -15.69 -15.76 10.91
CA LEU A 238 -16.99 -16.13 10.34
C LEU A 238 -16.95 -16.28 8.81
N PHE A 239 -16.01 -15.61 8.15
CA PHE A 239 -15.84 -15.67 6.70
C PHE A 239 -14.79 -16.69 6.26
N SER A 240 -13.74 -16.87 7.05
CA SER A 240 -12.71 -17.87 6.83
C SER A 240 -11.96 -18.14 8.13
N ALA A 241 -12.06 -19.35 8.67
CA ALA A 241 -11.44 -19.75 9.94
C ALA A 241 -9.91 -19.74 9.90
N ASP A 242 -9.35 -19.78 8.72
CA ASP A 242 -7.99 -20.14 8.40
C ASP A 242 -7.00 -18.98 8.41
N ILE A 243 -7.39 -17.78 7.99
CA ILE A 243 -6.42 -16.77 7.52
C ILE A 243 -6.06 -15.73 8.56
N SER A 244 -6.99 -15.28 9.41
CA SER A 244 -6.69 -14.24 10.38
C SER A 244 -5.60 -14.68 11.37
N ARG A 245 -5.69 -15.90 11.85
CA ARG A 245 -4.69 -16.51 12.76
C ARG A 245 -3.36 -16.70 12.05
N ARG A 246 -3.37 -17.24 10.84
CA ARG A 246 -2.15 -17.51 10.10
C ARG A 246 -1.42 -16.23 9.67
N PHE A 247 -2.14 -15.23 9.16
CA PHE A 247 -1.53 -13.95 8.79
C PHE A 247 -0.82 -13.30 9.98
N MET A 248 -1.40 -13.41 11.18
CA MET A 248 -0.76 -12.96 12.40
C MET A 248 0.49 -13.77 12.72
N ILE A 249 0.45 -15.09 12.55
CA ILE A 249 1.61 -15.98 12.75
C ILE A 249 2.69 -15.75 11.70
N GLU A 250 2.35 -15.60 10.43
CA GLU A 250 3.33 -15.30 9.37
C GLU A 250 4.03 -13.94 9.57
N ARG A 251 3.35 -12.95 10.17
CA ARG A 251 3.89 -11.62 10.38
C ARG A 251 4.53 -11.40 11.75
N PHE A 252 4.03 -12.10 12.76
CA PHE A 252 4.41 -11.88 14.15
C PHE A 252 4.65 -13.19 14.92
N GLY A 253 4.76 -14.33 14.21
CA GLY A 253 4.92 -15.65 14.80
C GLY A 253 6.17 -15.83 15.66
N GLN A 254 7.17 -14.96 15.48
CA GLN A 254 8.33 -14.93 16.37
C GLN A 254 7.97 -14.63 17.83
N TYR A 255 6.80 -14.06 18.10
CA TYR A 255 6.28 -13.81 19.45
C TYR A 255 5.24 -14.85 19.91
N ALA A 256 4.87 -15.77 19.03
CA ALA A 256 3.94 -16.84 19.34
C ALA A 256 4.66 -17.98 20.10
N THR A 257 4.02 -18.51 21.12
CA THR A 257 4.49 -19.71 21.83
C THR A 257 3.95 -21.00 21.24
N GLU A 258 2.83 -20.90 20.52
CA GLU A 258 2.14 -22.03 19.90
C GLU A 258 1.78 -21.74 18.43
N ALA A 259 1.56 -22.80 17.66
CA ALA A 259 1.21 -22.67 16.24
C ALA A 259 -0.15 -21.98 15.99
N GLU A 260 -1.03 -21.93 17.00
CA GLU A 260 -2.36 -21.32 16.95
C GLU A 260 -2.50 -20.10 17.88
N ALA A 261 -1.44 -19.33 18.07
CA ALA A 261 -1.45 -18.18 18.97
C ALA A 261 -2.49 -17.12 18.55
N SER A 262 -3.25 -16.62 19.53
CA SER A 262 -4.19 -15.52 19.34
C SER A 262 -3.48 -14.17 19.24
N THR A 263 -4.18 -13.13 18.81
CA THR A 263 -3.66 -11.75 18.79
C THR A 263 -3.18 -11.30 20.19
N LEU A 264 -3.87 -11.72 21.24
CA LEU A 264 -3.49 -11.39 22.63
C LEU A 264 -2.22 -12.11 23.07
N ASP A 265 -2.01 -13.36 22.65
CA ASP A 265 -0.79 -14.13 22.96
C ASP A 265 0.44 -13.48 22.32
N ILE A 266 0.28 -13.00 21.07
CA ILE A 266 1.33 -12.26 20.36
C ILE A 266 1.66 -10.95 21.07
N ILE A 267 0.65 -10.16 21.46
CA ILE A 267 0.84 -8.91 22.21
C ILE A 267 1.51 -9.21 23.55
N TRP A 268 1.09 -10.27 24.24
CA TRP A 268 1.70 -10.69 25.48
C TRP A 268 3.16 -11.12 25.29
N GLY A 269 3.44 -11.89 24.24
CA GLY A 269 4.79 -12.29 23.85
C GLY A 269 5.71 -11.10 23.56
N MET A 270 5.18 -10.03 22.96
CA MET A 270 5.91 -8.78 22.75
C MET A 270 6.23 -8.06 24.06
N ILE A 271 5.25 -7.91 24.94
CA ILE A 271 5.38 -7.14 26.19
C ILE A 271 6.25 -7.89 27.21
N SER A 272 6.14 -9.21 27.27
CA SER A 272 6.89 -10.07 28.20
C SER A 272 8.39 -10.19 27.85
N ASN A 273 8.78 -9.86 26.60
CA ASN A 273 10.17 -9.95 26.14
C ASN A 273 10.69 -8.59 25.60
N PRO A 274 10.85 -7.56 26.44
CA PRO A 274 11.19 -6.21 25.99
C PRO A 274 12.59 -6.12 25.34
N LEU A 275 13.54 -6.95 25.76
CA LEU A 275 14.88 -6.98 25.13
C LEU A 275 14.80 -7.50 23.69
N ARG A 276 14.04 -8.55 23.45
CA ARG A 276 13.79 -9.08 22.12
C ARG A 276 13.06 -8.04 21.25
N LEU A 277 12.06 -7.37 21.81
CA LEU A 277 11.33 -6.31 21.11
C LEU A 277 12.29 -5.20 20.64
N VAL A 278 13.18 -4.74 21.50
CA VAL A 278 14.18 -3.72 21.16
C VAL A 278 15.15 -4.22 20.10
N GLN A 279 15.64 -5.47 20.22
CA GLN A 279 16.53 -6.07 19.23
C GLN A 279 15.87 -6.15 17.85
N GLU A 280 14.61 -6.60 17.77
CA GLU A 280 13.89 -6.74 16.50
C GLU A 280 13.54 -5.40 15.87
N LEU A 281 13.26 -4.35 16.64
CA LEU A 281 13.06 -2.99 16.12
C LEU A 281 14.25 -2.47 15.30
N PHE A 282 15.45 -2.96 15.62
CA PHE A 282 16.69 -2.59 14.93
C PHE A 282 17.19 -3.68 13.96
N THR A 283 16.45 -4.74 13.74
CA THR A 283 16.85 -5.84 12.85
C THR A 283 15.84 -6.00 11.69
N PRO A 284 16.28 -5.88 10.45
CA PRO A 284 17.62 -5.54 9.96
C PRO A 284 17.91 -4.03 9.99
N PHE A 285 18.92 -3.63 10.75
CA PHE A 285 19.23 -2.23 11.08
C PHE A 285 19.28 -1.30 9.88
N PHE A 286 20.04 -1.64 8.85
CA PHE A 286 20.19 -0.79 7.67
C PHE A 286 18.89 -0.62 6.87
N LYS A 287 18.04 -1.65 6.80
CA LYS A 287 16.73 -1.54 6.12
C LYS A 287 15.79 -0.61 6.91
N THR A 288 15.77 -0.73 8.24
CA THR A 288 14.98 0.12 9.12
C THR A 288 15.40 1.58 9.02
N ILE A 289 16.71 1.87 9.09
CA ILE A 289 17.24 3.24 8.95
C ILE A 289 16.95 3.78 7.54
N LYS A 290 17.19 3.01 6.49
CA LYS A 290 16.88 3.40 5.10
C LYS A 290 15.41 3.76 4.93
N TYR A 291 14.52 2.95 5.54
CA TYR A 291 13.09 3.18 5.52
C TYR A 291 12.71 4.50 6.19
N LEU A 292 13.22 4.75 7.41
CA LEU A 292 12.98 6.00 8.15
C LEU A 292 13.52 7.22 7.39
N LEU A 293 14.73 7.15 6.86
CA LEU A 293 15.32 8.22 6.07
C LEU A 293 14.46 8.52 4.82
N GLY A 294 13.96 7.50 4.14
CA GLY A 294 13.06 7.67 3.01
C GLY A 294 11.73 8.32 3.39
N GLN A 295 11.17 7.99 4.55
CA GLN A 295 9.94 8.60 5.07
C GLN A 295 10.16 10.07 5.48
N TRP A 296 11.31 10.41 6.05
CA TRP A 296 11.60 11.76 6.58
C TRP A 296 12.14 12.73 5.53
N LEU A 297 12.83 12.22 4.52
CA LEU A 297 13.51 13.01 3.49
C LEU A 297 12.62 14.09 2.86
N PRO A 298 11.39 13.80 2.36
CA PRO A 298 10.56 14.81 1.71
C PRO A 298 10.13 15.94 2.65
N LEU A 299 10.18 15.72 3.97
CA LEU A 299 9.88 16.68 5.03
C LEU A 299 11.13 17.30 5.67
N ALA A 300 12.29 17.23 5.00
CA ALA A 300 13.57 17.74 5.48
C ALA A 300 13.92 17.23 6.89
N PHE A 301 13.64 15.96 7.16
CA PHE A 301 13.87 15.24 8.42
C PHE A 301 13.13 15.79 9.65
N VAL A 302 12.22 16.74 9.47
CA VAL A 302 11.42 17.31 10.58
C VAL A 302 10.68 16.25 11.40
N PRO A 303 10.08 15.18 10.81
CA PRO A 303 9.39 14.17 11.60
C PRO A 303 10.27 13.45 12.63
N ALA A 304 11.59 13.34 12.38
CA ALA A 304 12.52 12.73 13.32
C ALA A 304 12.55 13.48 14.67
N PHE A 305 12.35 14.79 14.64
CA PHE A 305 12.41 15.68 15.81
C PHE A 305 11.01 16.09 16.33
N SER A 306 9.94 15.68 15.67
CA SER A 306 8.58 16.04 16.06
C SER A 306 7.97 14.98 16.99
N PRO A 307 7.77 15.27 18.29
CA PRO A 307 7.09 14.34 19.20
C PRO A 307 5.69 13.94 18.70
N ALA A 308 4.96 14.86 18.08
CA ALA A 308 3.65 14.58 17.52
C ALA A 308 3.72 13.55 16.37
N SER A 309 4.77 13.60 15.52
CA SER A 309 5.01 12.58 14.50
C SER A 309 5.17 11.19 15.12
N TRP A 310 6.00 11.08 16.17
CA TRP A 310 6.23 9.82 16.86
C TRP A 310 4.99 9.29 17.59
N CYS A 311 4.19 10.16 18.21
CA CYS A 311 2.94 9.73 18.86
C CYS A 311 1.93 9.16 17.86
N ILE A 312 1.79 9.76 16.67
CA ILE A 312 0.78 9.34 15.69
C ILE A 312 1.31 8.23 14.78
N ALA A 313 2.51 8.40 14.22
CA ALA A 313 3.10 7.43 13.30
C ALA A 313 3.86 6.30 14.00
N GLY A 314 4.16 6.42 15.28
CA GLY A 314 4.97 5.44 16.02
C GLY A 314 4.36 4.05 16.03
N PHE A 315 3.05 3.92 16.27
CA PHE A 315 2.38 2.62 16.25
C PHE A 315 2.36 1.97 14.86
N PRO A 316 2.01 2.68 13.77
CA PRO A 316 2.19 2.16 12.43
C PRO A 316 3.64 1.76 12.10
N LEU A 317 4.63 2.56 12.51
CA LEU A 317 6.05 2.24 12.32
C LEU A 317 6.46 1.01 13.14
N LEU A 318 6.02 0.93 14.40
CA LEU A 318 6.27 -0.22 15.28
C LEU A 318 5.77 -1.51 14.63
N LYS A 319 4.53 -1.51 14.12
CA LYS A 319 3.96 -2.64 13.38
C LYS A 319 4.83 -3.05 12.20
N LEU A 320 5.34 -2.09 11.42
CA LEU A 320 6.17 -2.37 10.26
C LEU A 320 7.54 -2.93 10.65
N PHE A 321 8.15 -2.41 11.71
CA PHE A 321 9.49 -2.84 12.14
C PHE A 321 9.48 -4.20 12.84
N LEU A 322 8.39 -4.56 13.52
CA LEU A 322 8.22 -5.85 14.17
C LEU A 322 7.64 -6.92 13.24
N GLY A 323 7.07 -6.50 12.11
CA GLY A 323 6.48 -7.42 11.14
C GLY A 323 7.52 -8.12 10.28
N GLN A 324 7.45 -9.44 10.18
CA GLN A 324 8.29 -10.25 9.29
C GLN A 324 7.84 -10.15 7.83
N GLY A 325 8.78 -10.30 6.91
CA GLY A 325 8.56 -10.36 5.47
C GLY A 325 9.40 -9.34 4.70
N GLU A 326 9.91 -9.75 3.54
CA GLU A 326 10.80 -8.94 2.70
C GLU A 326 10.20 -7.61 2.24
N SER A 327 8.88 -7.58 2.01
CA SER A 327 8.17 -6.42 1.49
C SER A 327 7.70 -5.41 2.55
N VAL A 328 7.77 -5.75 3.86
CA VAL A 328 7.19 -4.91 4.92
C VAL A 328 7.87 -3.55 4.98
N LEU A 329 9.21 -3.51 4.83
CA LEU A 329 10.01 -2.29 4.83
C LEU A 329 10.30 -1.75 3.41
N ALA A 330 9.54 -2.16 2.41
CA ALA A 330 9.63 -1.58 1.08
C ALA A 330 8.82 -0.27 1.03
N ILE A 331 9.53 0.87 0.93
CA ILE A 331 8.92 2.19 0.98
C ILE A 331 8.03 2.53 -0.22
N ASN A 332 8.18 1.79 -1.31
CA ASN A 332 7.41 1.95 -2.55
C ASN A 332 6.18 1.03 -2.64
N ILE A 333 5.82 0.36 -1.54
CA ILE A 333 4.66 -0.53 -1.45
C ILE A 333 3.60 0.06 -0.51
N ARG A 334 2.37 -0.36 -0.66
CA ARG A 334 1.16 0.08 0.07
C ARG A 334 1.32 0.30 1.58
N TYR A 335 2.17 -0.48 2.26
CA TYR A 335 2.38 -0.35 3.70
C TYR A 335 3.03 0.97 4.11
N ALA A 336 3.80 1.59 3.22
CA ALA A 336 4.45 2.87 3.47
C ALA A 336 3.47 4.04 3.65
N LEU A 337 2.22 3.90 3.21
CA LEU A 337 1.18 4.91 3.39
C LEU A 337 0.68 5.02 4.84
N THR A 338 0.84 3.97 5.66
CA THR A 338 0.26 3.93 7.01
C THR A 338 0.87 4.95 7.98
N PRO A 339 2.20 5.25 8.01
CA PRO A 339 2.74 6.29 8.86
C PRO A 339 2.60 7.71 8.28
N VAL A 340 2.29 7.86 6.98
CA VAL A 340 2.26 9.15 6.28
C VAL A 340 1.38 10.20 6.98
N PRO A 341 0.12 9.90 7.39
CA PRO A 341 -0.72 10.91 8.05
C PRO A 341 -0.07 11.48 9.32
N GLY A 342 0.52 10.63 10.15
CA GLY A 342 1.18 11.02 11.39
C GLY A 342 2.45 11.84 11.16
N LEU A 343 3.27 11.43 10.20
CA LEU A 343 4.52 12.13 9.87
C LEU A 343 4.23 13.53 9.32
N PHE A 344 3.29 13.67 8.41
CA PHE A 344 2.94 14.95 7.80
C PHE A 344 2.24 15.89 8.78
N TYR A 345 1.29 15.39 9.57
CA TYR A 345 0.64 16.22 10.58
C TYR A 345 1.59 16.64 11.71
N GLY A 346 2.46 15.74 12.16
CA GLY A 346 3.51 16.08 13.13
C GLY A 346 4.50 17.12 12.60
N ALA A 347 4.85 17.07 11.32
CA ALA A 347 5.66 18.10 10.68
C ALA A 347 4.94 19.45 10.62
N ILE A 348 3.62 19.47 10.34
CA ILE A 348 2.80 20.69 10.39
C ILE A 348 2.86 21.32 11.78
N LEU A 349 2.65 20.53 12.82
CA LEU A 349 2.67 20.99 14.20
C LEU A 349 4.05 21.50 14.62
N TRP A 350 5.11 20.83 14.19
CA TRP A 350 6.49 21.27 14.45
C TRP A 350 6.78 22.63 13.83
N TRP A 351 6.45 22.82 12.54
CA TRP A 351 6.61 24.12 11.86
C TRP A 351 5.72 25.23 12.44
N ALA A 352 4.60 24.86 13.09
CA ALA A 352 3.73 25.78 13.80
C ALA A 352 4.23 26.13 15.22
N GLY A 353 5.31 25.48 15.69
CA GLY A 353 5.79 25.61 17.07
C GLY A 353 4.83 25.06 18.11
N LYS A 354 4.03 24.06 17.74
CA LYS A 354 2.99 23.42 18.58
C LYS A 354 3.32 21.98 18.98
N SER A 355 4.53 21.53 18.71
CA SER A 355 4.98 20.16 18.98
C SER A 355 5.55 19.95 20.40
N ASP A 356 5.67 21.01 21.21
CA ASP A 356 6.23 20.92 22.54
C ASP A 356 5.21 20.36 23.55
N PHE A 357 5.44 19.15 24.06
CA PHE A 357 4.68 18.55 25.16
C PHE A 357 5.02 19.15 26.55
N ARG A 358 6.03 20.03 26.64
CA ARG A 358 6.43 20.65 27.92
C ARG A 358 5.29 21.41 28.60
N LEU A 359 4.36 21.98 27.84
CA LEU A 359 3.20 22.68 28.37
C LEU A 359 2.18 21.75 29.06
N TRP A 360 2.13 20.47 28.70
CA TRP A 360 1.19 19.51 29.28
C TRP A 360 1.64 19.02 30.67
N TRP A 361 2.90 18.66 30.85
CA TRP A 361 3.46 18.26 32.15
C TRP A 361 3.38 19.39 33.19
N PHE A 362 3.59 20.63 32.78
CA PHE A 362 3.44 21.80 33.65
C PHE A 362 1.99 22.06 34.08
N ASN A 363 1.00 21.66 33.27
CA ASN A 363 -0.44 21.82 33.60
C ASN A 363 -0.98 20.67 34.47
N LEU A 364 -0.31 19.50 34.50
CA LEU A 364 -0.67 18.38 35.38
C LEU A 364 -0.19 18.57 36.82
N TYR A 365 0.89 19.32 37.01
CA TYR A 365 1.34 19.73 38.33
C TYR A 365 0.92 21.20 38.52
N PRO A 366 -0.19 21.48 39.25
CA PRO A 366 -0.48 22.85 39.64
C PRO A 366 0.71 23.37 40.44
N GLN A 367 1.39 24.39 39.91
CA GLN A 367 2.46 25.08 40.64
C GLN A 367 1.86 25.52 41.97
N PRO A 368 2.51 25.23 43.10
CA PRO A 368 2.04 25.70 44.39
C PRO A 368 1.94 27.23 44.29
N HIS A 369 0.73 27.75 44.35
CA HIS A 369 0.52 29.19 44.35
C HIS A 369 1.27 29.74 45.56
N PRO A 370 2.15 30.74 45.39
CA PRO A 370 2.67 31.46 46.53
C PRO A 370 1.47 32.00 47.33
N PRO A 371 1.48 31.90 48.66
CA PRO A 371 0.36 32.34 49.45
C PRO A 371 0.13 33.83 49.24
N SER A 372 -0.85 34.17 48.41
CA SER A 372 -1.28 35.55 48.19
C SER A 372 -2.20 35.95 49.34
N ARG A 373 -1.73 36.85 50.18
CA ARG A 373 -2.64 37.56 51.10
C ARG A 373 -3.76 38.21 50.30
N PRO A 374 -5.02 38.06 50.65
CA PRO A 374 -6.14 38.65 49.92
C PRO A 374 -6.18 40.14 50.20
N THR A 375 -5.77 40.95 49.24
CA THR A 375 -6.08 42.38 49.21
C THR A 375 -7.10 42.62 48.08
N LEU A 376 -8.27 43.13 48.46
CA LEU A 376 -9.44 43.38 47.59
C LEU A 376 -9.17 44.33 46.41
N LYS A 377 -7.99 44.89 46.23
CA LYS A 377 -7.62 45.76 45.09
C LYS A 377 -6.86 45.05 43.95
N GLY A 378 -6.57 43.76 44.07
CA GLY A 378 -5.71 43.01 43.10
C GLY A 378 -6.43 42.37 41.90
N TRP A 379 -7.75 42.27 41.89
CA TRP A 379 -8.45 41.44 40.89
C TRP A 379 -8.42 42.01 39.47
N GLY A 380 -8.41 43.33 39.32
CA GLY A 380 -8.36 43.98 38.00
C GLY A 380 -6.98 43.94 37.32
N TYR A 381 -5.91 43.93 38.13
CA TYR A 381 -4.54 43.93 37.61
C TYR A 381 -4.06 42.56 37.15
N SER A 382 -4.46 41.51 37.86
CA SER A 382 -4.08 40.13 37.53
C SER A 382 -4.70 39.66 36.20
N TYR A 383 -5.95 40.06 35.90
CA TYR A 383 -6.62 39.70 34.66
C TYR A 383 -6.00 40.40 33.44
N LYS A 384 -5.69 41.73 33.59
CA LYS A 384 -5.03 42.49 32.52
C LYS A 384 -3.58 42.05 32.28
N ALA A 385 -2.84 41.64 33.31
CA ALA A 385 -1.50 41.09 33.18
C ALA A 385 -1.52 39.72 32.50
N ARG A 386 -2.50 38.89 32.80
CA ARG A 386 -2.72 37.58 32.15
C ARG A 386 -3.10 37.73 30.68
N LEU A 387 -3.97 38.69 30.33
CA LEU A 387 -4.32 39.00 28.95
C LEU A 387 -3.14 39.62 28.18
N ARG A 388 -2.32 40.49 28.79
CA ARG A 388 -1.09 41.01 28.17
C ARG A 388 -0.02 39.90 28.03
N GLY A 389 0.10 38.98 28.97
CA GLY A 389 0.98 37.82 28.84
C GLY A 389 0.57 36.90 27.70
N LEU A 390 -0.74 36.64 27.54
CA LEU A 390 -1.28 35.87 26.42
C LEU A 390 -1.14 36.60 25.08
N GLN A 391 -1.38 37.91 25.02
CA GLN A 391 -1.19 38.71 23.81
C GLN A 391 0.28 38.83 23.42
N ASN A 392 1.21 38.96 24.38
CA ASN A 392 2.65 38.97 24.08
C ASN A 392 3.15 37.59 23.64
N HIS A 393 2.59 36.48 24.16
CA HIS A 393 2.88 35.14 23.65
C HIS A 393 2.34 34.89 22.24
N GLU A 394 1.19 35.47 21.88
CA GLU A 394 0.65 35.40 20.51
C GLU A 394 1.44 36.29 19.54
N GLN A 395 1.93 37.45 19.97
CA GLN A 395 2.73 38.37 19.12
C GLN A 395 4.16 37.84 18.86
N LEU A 396 4.75 37.08 19.79
CA LEU A 396 6.06 36.46 19.62
C LEU A 396 6.07 35.27 18.67
N ARG A 397 4.90 34.76 18.27
CA ARG A 397 4.74 33.62 17.35
C ARG A 397 4.07 33.97 16.04
N LYS A 398 4.33 35.15 15.47
CA LYS A 398 4.00 35.31 14.04
C LYS A 398 4.83 34.26 13.27
N PRO A 399 4.17 33.39 12.49
CA PRO A 399 4.89 32.36 11.76
C PRO A 399 5.86 33.04 10.79
N SER A 400 7.13 33.06 11.16
CA SER A 400 8.20 33.67 10.34
C SER A 400 8.25 32.98 8.98
N ASN A 401 8.47 33.74 7.93
CA ASN A 401 8.76 33.18 6.62
C ASN A 401 10.00 32.28 6.73
N ILE A 402 9.98 31.17 6.00
CA ILE A 402 11.14 30.25 5.94
C ILE A 402 12.33 31.05 5.35
N SER A 403 13.50 30.99 6.01
CA SER A 403 14.72 31.56 5.44
C SER A 403 15.02 30.97 4.06
N ARG A 404 15.73 31.71 3.21
CA ARG A 404 16.07 31.21 1.87
C ARG A 404 16.88 29.91 1.94
N SER A 405 17.81 29.80 2.88
CA SER A 405 18.64 28.59 3.07
C SER A 405 17.81 27.36 3.46
N VAL A 406 16.90 27.49 4.43
CA VAL A 406 16.04 26.38 4.86
C VAL A 406 15.09 25.96 3.74
N ARG A 407 14.54 26.92 2.98
CA ARG A 407 13.71 26.61 1.81
C ARG A 407 14.52 25.91 0.73
N GLY A 408 15.75 26.36 0.46
CA GLY A 408 16.65 25.70 -0.49
C GLY A 408 16.95 24.26 -0.08
N PHE A 409 17.35 24.05 1.17
CA PHE A 409 17.60 22.70 1.71
C PHE A 409 16.36 21.80 1.59
N TRP A 410 15.18 22.29 1.99
CA TRP A 410 13.95 21.50 1.88
C TRP A 410 13.60 21.17 0.43
N THR A 411 13.81 22.11 -0.50
CA THR A 411 13.61 21.84 -1.94
C THR A 411 14.55 20.75 -2.43
N VAL A 412 15.83 20.77 -2.02
CA VAL A 412 16.78 19.69 -2.34
C VAL A 412 16.29 18.35 -1.80
N CYS A 413 15.82 18.28 -0.56
CA CYS A 413 15.27 17.04 0.02
C CYS A 413 14.06 16.52 -0.77
N ILE A 414 13.15 17.40 -1.22
CA ILE A 414 12.01 17.03 -2.05
C ILE A 414 12.47 16.47 -3.40
N VAL A 415 13.42 17.13 -4.05
CA VAL A 415 13.97 16.67 -5.34
C VAL A 415 14.67 15.31 -5.18
N LEU A 416 15.47 15.14 -4.13
CA LEU A 416 16.12 13.85 -3.84
C LEU A 416 15.10 12.74 -3.58
N SER A 417 14.02 13.03 -2.82
CA SER A 417 12.94 12.05 -2.61
C SER A 417 12.30 11.62 -3.93
N LEU A 418 12.03 12.56 -4.82
CA LEU A 418 11.50 12.27 -6.15
C LEU A 418 12.48 11.43 -6.98
N LEU A 419 13.75 11.83 -7.01
CA LEU A 419 14.79 11.09 -7.74
C LEU A 419 14.94 9.65 -7.22
N PHE A 420 14.96 9.44 -5.89
CA PHE A 420 15.01 8.09 -5.32
C PHE A 420 13.77 7.27 -5.66
N THR A 421 12.59 7.89 -5.76
CA THR A 421 11.39 7.19 -6.21
C THR A 421 11.53 6.74 -7.66
N LEU A 422 11.94 7.65 -8.55
CA LEU A 422 12.08 7.34 -9.97
C LEU A 422 13.17 6.28 -10.21
N THR A 423 14.34 6.44 -9.59
CA THR A 423 15.46 5.51 -9.76
C THR A 423 15.26 4.14 -9.10
N SER A 424 14.37 4.03 -8.11
CA SER A 424 14.00 2.74 -7.52
C SER A 424 13.10 1.88 -8.42
N ASN A 425 12.67 2.39 -9.57
CA ASN A 425 11.78 1.75 -10.53
C ASN A 425 10.59 1.03 -9.84
N PRO A 426 9.76 1.77 -9.07
CA PRO A 426 8.73 1.15 -8.25
C PRO A 426 7.76 0.35 -9.12
N ASN A 427 7.57 -0.91 -8.75
CA ASN A 427 6.67 -1.84 -9.44
C ASN A 427 6.96 -2.00 -10.96
N ARG A 428 8.21 -1.83 -11.36
CA ARG A 428 8.65 -1.88 -12.78
C ARG A 428 7.93 -0.85 -13.67
N THR A 429 7.51 0.28 -13.11
CA THR A 429 6.77 1.32 -13.84
C THR A 429 7.63 1.98 -14.92
N PHE A 430 8.93 2.05 -14.70
CA PHE A 430 9.92 2.67 -15.59
C PHE A 430 10.83 1.66 -16.26
N TYR A 431 10.34 0.42 -16.51
CA TYR A 431 11.10 -0.68 -17.13
C TYR A 431 11.82 -0.25 -18.41
N PHE A 432 11.21 0.67 -19.18
CA PHE A 432 11.74 1.17 -20.46
C PHE A 432 12.79 2.28 -20.31
N LEU A 433 13.02 2.80 -19.09
CA LEU A 433 14.04 3.82 -18.79
C LEU A 433 15.15 3.24 -17.91
N ILE A 434 14.83 2.30 -17.04
CA ILE A 434 15.72 1.79 -16.01
C ILE A 434 15.73 0.27 -16.11
N PRO A 435 16.91 -0.36 -16.30
CA PRO A 435 17.01 -1.82 -16.30
C PRO A 435 16.57 -2.39 -14.96
N ASP A 436 15.85 -3.51 -14.99
CA ASP A 436 15.39 -4.20 -13.78
C ASP A 436 16.51 -4.96 -13.07
N SER A 437 17.60 -5.23 -13.79
CA SER A 437 18.85 -5.74 -13.24
C SER A 437 20.04 -5.22 -14.05
N PHE A 438 21.14 -4.91 -13.37
CA PHE A 438 22.40 -4.51 -14.00
C PHE A 438 23.37 -5.69 -14.14
N GLN A 439 23.25 -6.71 -13.28
CA GLN A 439 24.09 -7.93 -13.31
C GLN A 439 23.26 -9.14 -12.84
N PRO A 440 22.92 -10.06 -13.76
CA PRO A 440 23.00 -9.92 -15.23
C PRO A 440 22.06 -8.82 -15.74
N TRP A 441 22.34 -8.27 -16.91
CA TRP A 441 21.57 -7.19 -17.51
C TRP A 441 20.16 -7.67 -17.91
N VAL A 442 19.13 -6.98 -17.42
CA VAL A 442 17.73 -7.19 -17.81
C VAL A 442 17.08 -5.85 -18.13
N TYR A 443 16.75 -5.66 -19.40
CA TYR A 443 16.12 -4.43 -19.90
C TYR A 443 15.18 -4.74 -21.04
N VAL A 444 13.99 -4.17 -20.99
CA VAL A 444 12.97 -4.27 -22.02
C VAL A 444 12.70 -2.87 -22.60
N SER A 445 12.93 -2.68 -23.89
CA SER A 445 12.64 -1.39 -24.53
C SER A 445 11.14 -1.18 -24.69
N LEU A 446 10.74 0.10 -24.70
CA LEU A 446 9.33 0.49 -24.91
C LEU A 446 8.73 -0.12 -26.20
N THR A 447 9.47 -0.02 -27.30
CA THR A 447 9.03 -0.56 -28.61
C THR A 447 8.85 -2.07 -28.55
N ARG A 448 9.79 -2.79 -27.95
CA ARG A 448 9.72 -4.26 -27.83
C ARG A 448 8.51 -4.70 -26.99
N GLN A 449 8.25 -3.99 -25.88
CA GLN A 449 7.07 -4.29 -25.05
C GLN A 449 5.77 -4.07 -25.83
N TRP A 450 5.63 -2.96 -26.55
CA TRP A 450 4.41 -2.70 -27.31
C TRP A 450 4.22 -3.63 -28.52
N GLN A 451 5.31 -4.11 -29.12
CA GLN A 451 5.24 -5.20 -30.12
C GLN A 451 4.69 -6.49 -29.47
N HIS A 452 5.20 -6.85 -28.29
CA HIS A 452 4.73 -7.99 -27.52
C HIS A 452 3.24 -7.87 -27.17
N VAL A 453 2.81 -6.72 -26.68
CA VAL A 453 1.39 -6.40 -26.39
C VAL A 453 0.48 -6.65 -27.60
N GLY A 454 0.97 -6.36 -28.81
CA GLY A 454 0.26 -6.61 -30.06
C GLY A 454 -0.08 -8.09 -30.29
N HIS A 455 0.70 -9.01 -29.75
CA HIS A 455 0.44 -10.45 -29.83
C HIS A 455 -0.52 -10.95 -28.72
N ILE A 456 -0.61 -10.24 -27.60
CA ILE A 456 -1.50 -10.63 -26.48
C ILE A 456 -2.96 -10.30 -26.79
N HIS A 457 -3.23 -9.12 -27.33
CA HIS A 457 -4.61 -8.63 -27.54
C HIS A 457 -5.51 -9.54 -28.40
N PRO A 458 -5.05 -10.10 -29.54
CA PRO A 458 -5.85 -11.05 -30.30
C PRO A 458 -6.28 -12.26 -29.48
N MET A 459 -5.33 -12.87 -28.74
CA MET A 459 -5.60 -14.05 -27.92
C MET A 459 -6.56 -13.75 -26.76
N LEU A 460 -6.48 -12.56 -26.15
CA LEU A 460 -7.45 -12.12 -25.13
C LEU A 460 -8.87 -12.03 -25.71
N ALA A 461 -9.00 -11.58 -26.94
CA ALA A 461 -10.30 -11.43 -27.60
C ALA A 461 -10.97 -12.77 -27.97
N GLU A 462 -10.19 -13.85 -28.08
CA GLU A 462 -10.71 -15.20 -28.34
C GLU A 462 -11.37 -15.84 -27.09
N ILE A 463 -11.09 -15.34 -25.89
CA ILE A 463 -11.59 -15.94 -24.65
C ILE A 463 -12.98 -15.37 -24.33
N PRO A 464 -14.06 -16.18 -24.31
CA PRO A 464 -15.39 -15.72 -23.96
C PRO A 464 -15.43 -15.09 -22.56
N ALA A 465 -16.32 -14.13 -22.36
CA ALA A 465 -16.40 -13.38 -21.10
C ALA A 465 -16.83 -14.26 -19.91
N ASP A 466 -17.61 -15.28 -20.17
CA ASP A 466 -18.18 -16.25 -19.20
C ASP A 466 -17.32 -17.51 -18.99
N ALA A 467 -16.30 -17.72 -19.85
CA ALA A 467 -15.43 -18.89 -19.73
C ALA A 467 -14.53 -18.84 -18.48
N SER A 468 -14.26 -19.98 -17.90
CA SER A 468 -13.27 -20.13 -16.83
C SER A 468 -11.83 -20.07 -17.37
N VAL A 469 -10.92 -19.36 -16.66
CA VAL A 469 -9.59 -19.06 -17.18
C VAL A 469 -8.49 -19.24 -16.14
N ALA A 470 -7.37 -19.85 -16.57
CA ALA A 470 -6.09 -19.75 -15.90
C ALA A 470 -5.20 -18.75 -16.65
N ALA A 471 -4.61 -17.79 -15.94
CA ALA A 471 -3.80 -16.75 -16.57
C ALA A 471 -2.51 -16.47 -15.79
N THR A 472 -1.41 -16.16 -16.51
CA THR A 472 -0.16 -15.70 -15.86
C THR A 472 -0.34 -14.35 -15.19
N THR A 473 0.49 -14.08 -14.19
CA THR A 473 0.39 -12.95 -13.24
C THR A 473 0.00 -11.60 -13.86
N TYR A 474 0.57 -11.26 -15.01
CA TYR A 474 0.35 -9.95 -15.66
C TYR A 474 -0.85 -9.92 -16.61
N LEU A 475 -1.37 -11.09 -17.00
CA LEU A 475 -2.61 -11.22 -17.78
C LEU A 475 -3.85 -11.19 -16.87
N VAL A 476 -3.72 -11.62 -15.61
CA VAL A 476 -4.83 -11.69 -14.66
C VAL A 476 -5.62 -10.37 -14.56
N PRO A 477 -5.03 -9.17 -14.46
CA PRO A 477 -5.79 -7.92 -14.37
C PRO A 477 -6.72 -7.67 -15.56
N HIS A 478 -6.37 -8.15 -16.76
CA HIS A 478 -7.16 -7.99 -17.98
C HIS A 478 -8.28 -9.01 -18.13
N LEU A 479 -8.17 -10.14 -17.42
CA LEU A 479 -9.13 -11.25 -17.46
C LEU A 479 -9.97 -11.36 -16.18
N SER A 480 -9.69 -10.56 -15.13
CA SER A 480 -10.34 -10.69 -13.82
C SER A 480 -11.75 -10.09 -13.71
N GLY A 481 -12.32 -9.58 -14.80
CA GLY A 481 -13.73 -9.21 -14.91
C GLY A 481 -14.60 -10.45 -15.18
N ARG A 482 -14.47 -11.52 -14.36
CA ARG A 482 -15.22 -12.78 -14.48
C ARG A 482 -15.26 -13.52 -13.15
N ARG A 483 -16.20 -14.44 -13.03
CA ARG A 483 -16.40 -15.25 -11.83
C ARG A 483 -15.26 -16.24 -11.60
N GLU A 484 -14.90 -16.98 -12.65
CA GLU A 484 -14.00 -18.12 -12.61
C GLU A 484 -12.64 -17.78 -13.22
N ILE A 485 -11.67 -17.44 -12.38
CA ILE A 485 -10.28 -17.18 -12.81
C ILE A 485 -9.30 -17.63 -11.73
N VAL A 486 -8.20 -18.24 -12.17
CA VAL A 486 -7.08 -18.64 -11.31
C VAL A 486 -5.75 -18.20 -11.88
N ARG A 487 -4.71 -18.22 -11.04
CA ARG A 487 -3.37 -17.80 -11.44
C ARG A 487 -2.51 -18.98 -11.91
N PHE A 488 -2.19 -19.01 -13.20
CA PHE A 488 -1.25 -19.95 -13.81
C PHE A 488 0.23 -19.59 -13.48
N PRO A 489 1.15 -20.55 -13.27
CA PRO A 489 0.98 -22.00 -13.25
C PRO A 489 0.61 -22.56 -11.85
N ALA A 490 0.42 -21.70 -10.85
CA ALA A 490 0.18 -22.16 -9.47
C ALA A 490 -1.13 -22.94 -9.31
N GLN A 491 -2.16 -22.54 -10.04
CA GLN A 491 -3.46 -23.21 -10.05
C GLN A 491 -3.96 -23.35 -11.50
N PHE A 492 -4.70 -24.46 -11.72
CA PHE A 492 -5.29 -24.78 -13.00
C PHE A 492 -6.72 -25.32 -12.87
N ARG A 493 -7.14 -25.58 -11.64
CA ARG A 493 -8.45 -26.02 -11.21
C ARG A 493 -9.07 -25.03 -10.24
N LEU A 494 -10.39 -25.04 -10.18
CA LEU A 494 -11.13 -24.27 -9.19
C LEU A 494 -12.40 -25.03 -8.77
N ARG A 495 -12.96 -24.63 -7.65
CA ARG A 495 -14.29 -25.04 -7.20
C ARG A 495 -15.28 -24.00 -7.69
N ASN A 496 -16.23 -24.42 -8.54
CA ASN A 496 -17.26 -23.56 -9.11
C ASN A 496 -18.41 -23.30 -8.10
N ASP A 497 -19.42 -22.51 -8.52
CA ASP A 497 -20.60 -22.19 -7.68
C ASP A 497 -21.44 -23.44 -7.32
N ASP A 498 -21.37 -24.53 -8.09
CA ASP A 498 -22.02 -25.83 -7.78
C ASP A 498 -21.21 -26.67 -6.76
N GLY A 499 -20.06 -26.15 -6.29
CA GLY A 499 -19.18 -26.86 -5.37
C GLY A 499 -18.32 -27.95 -6.04
N GLN A 500 -18.35 -28.06 -7.36
CA GLN A 500 -17.59 -29.05 -8.12
C GLN A 500 -16.19 -28.55 -8.44
N VAL A 501 -15.19 -29.42 -8.35
CA VAL A 501 -13.82 -29.13 -8.80
C VAL A 501 -13.73 -29.34 -10.30
N VAL A 502 -13.48 -28.26 -11.02
CA VAL A 502 -13.42 -28.27 -12.49
C VAL A 502 -12.06 -27.77 -12.99
N ASP A 503 -11.62 -28.33 -14.12
CA ASP A 503 -10.49 -27.76 -14.89
C ASP A 503 -11.03 -26.58 -15.70
N VAL A 504 -10.27 -25.49 -15.76
CA VAL A 504 -10.66 -24.27 -16.49
C VAL A 504 -10.81 -24.51 -18.00
N ASP A 505 -11.64 -23.72 -18.67
CA ASP A 505 -11.90 -23.84 -20.13
C ASP A 505 -10.73 -23.34 -20.96
N TYR A 506 -10.08 -22.27 -20.50
CA TYR A 506 -8.96 -21.64 -21.21
C TYR A 506 -7.75 -21.42 -20.29
N CYS A 507 -6.57 -21.52 -20.89
CA CYS A 507 -5.33 -21.05 -20.26
C CYS A 507 -4.61 -20.08 -21.18
N LEU A 508 -4.38 -18.85 -20.72
CA LEU A 508 -3.55 -17.87 -21.42
C LEU A 508 -2.27 -17.63 -20.64
N ALA A 509 -1.14 -18.04 -21.20
CA ALA A 509 0.15 -17.93 -20.55
C ALA A 509 1.12 -17.05 -21.35
N ASP A 510 1.52 -15.93 -20.76
CA ASP A 510 2.64 -15.11 -21.21
C ASP A 510 3.91 -15.59 -20.53
N LEU A 511 4.76 -16.25 -21.29
CA LEU A 511 6.04 -16.81 -20.87
C LEU A 511 7.23 -15.96 -21.35
N TRP A 512 7.02 -15.06 -22.30
CA TRP A 512 8.06 -14.19 -22.82
C TRP A 512 8.70 -13.35 -21.72
N GLN A 513 7.86 -12.69 -20.91
CA GLN A 513 8.38 -11.87 -19.83
C GLN A 513 9.17 -12.70 -18.79
N LEU A 514 8.66 -13.89 -18.42
CA LEU A 514 9.38 -14.79 -17.53
C LEU A 514 10.73 -15.23 -18.13
N LYS A 515 10.79 -15.44 -19.46
CA LYS A 515 12.01 -15.80 -20.18
C LYS A 515 13.04 -14.67 -20.13
N GLU A 516 12.63 -13.41 -20.35
CA GLU A 516 13.52 -12.25 -20.28
C GLU A 516 14.09 -12.05 -18.85
N TYR A 517 13.27 -12.29 -17.82
CA TYR A 517 13.64 -12.04 -16.42
C TYR A 517 14.35 -13.23 -15.73
N GLN A 518 14.27 -14.46 -16.29
CA GLN A 518 14.81 -15.67 -15.66
C GLN A 518 16.30 -15.61 -15.32
N VAL A 519 17.09 -14.85 -16.09
CA VAL A 519 18.55 -14.75 -15.92
C VAL A 519 18.92 -14.07 -14.59
N ALA A 520 18.17 -13.06 -14.17
CA ALA A 520 18.43 -12.30 -12.96
C ALA A 520 17.57 -12.75 -11.76
N PHE A 521 16.35 -13.26 -12.00
CA PHE A 521 15.37 -13.48 -10.94
C PHE A 521 15.02 -14.97 -10.78
N LYS A 522 15.40 -15.53 -9.63
CA LYS A 522 15.15 -16.95 -9.30
C LYS A 522 13.66 -17.32 -9.36
N ARG A 523 12.79 -16.43 -8.94
CA ARG A 523 11.34 -16.68 -8.92
C ARG A 523 10.78 -16.80 -10.34
N ASP A 524 11.13 -15.86 -11.23
CA ASP A 524 10.68 -15.89 -12.63
C ASP A 524 11.17 -17.16 -13.34
N ARG A 525 12.41 -17.59 -13.06
CA ARG A 525 12.99 -18.84 -13.56
C ARG A 525 12.24 -20.08 -13.10
N LEU A 526 11.84 -20.16 -11.83
CA LEU A 526 11.06 -21.28 -11.31
C LEU A 526 9.67 -21.32 -11.91
N GLN A 527 9.00 -20.17 -11.99
CA GLN A 527 7.68 -20.06 -12.58
C GLN A 527 7.67 -20.42 -14.06
N LEU A 528 8.67 -19.97 -14.83
CA LEU A 528 8.79 -20.32 -16.24
C LEU A 528 8.87 -21.83 -16.46
N ARG A 529 9.68 -22.52 -15.67
CA ARG A 529 9.83 -23.98 -15.77
C ARG A 529 8.55 -24.72 -15.40
N GLN A 530 7.93 -24.34 -14.30
CA GLN A 530 6.67 -24.94 -13.88
C GLN A 530 5.59 -24.74 -14.95
N ALA A 531 5.54 -23.54 -15.55
CA ALA A 531 4.60 -23.24 -16.61
C ALA A 531 4.84 -24.08 -17.86
N VAL A 532 6.09 -24.18 -18.33
CA VAL A 532 6.43 -24.98 -19.52
C VAL A 532 6.10 -26.45 -19.30
N GLN A 533 6.53 -27.03 -18.18
CA GLN A 533 6.25 -28.43 -17.89
C GLN A 533 4.75 -28.71 -17.82
N LEU A 534 3.98 -27.85 -17.15
CA LEU A 534 2.53 -28.04 -17.06
C LEU A 534 1.86 -27.91 -18.44
N ILE A 535 2.31 -27.00 -19.31
CA ILE A 535 1.79 -26.88 -20.67
C ILE A 535 2.11 -28.14 -21.48
N ASP A 536 3.34 -28.66 -21.39
CA ASP A 536 3.74 -29.87 -22.09
C ASP A 536 2.90 -31.08 -21.63
N ASP A 537 2.65 -31.21 -20.31
CA ASP A 537 1.82 -32.28 -19.75
C ASP A 537 0.35 -32.18 -20.22
N LEU A 538 -0.22 -30.97 -20.28
CA LEU A 538 -1.58 -30.72 -20.75
C LEU A 538 -1.76 -31.03 -22.24
N LEU A 539 -0.76 -30.69 -23.06
CA LEU A 539 -0.75 -30.99 -24.50
C LEU A 539 -0.55 -32.50 -24.75
N ALA A 540 0.36 -33.15 -24.01
CA ALA A 540 0.62 -34.57 -24.13
C ALA A 540 -0.56 -35.44 -23.71
N SER A 541 -1.36 -34.99 -22.72
CA SER A 541 -2.58 -35.68 -22.30
C SER A 541 -3.78 -35.50 -23.24
N ASN A 542 -3.66 -34.66 -24.25
CA ASN A 542 -4.75 -34.21 -25.15
C ASN A 542 -5.97 -33.64 -24.42
N THR A 543 -5.81 -33.22 -23.16
CA THR A 543 -6.87 -32.57 -22.38
C THR A 543 -7.12 -31.17 -22.90
N TYR A 544 -6.04 -30.49 -23.33
CA TYR A 544 -6.06 -29.16 -23.94
C TYR A 544 -5.36 -29.18 -25.29
N GLY A 545 -5.87 -28.37 -26.22
CA GLY A 545 -5.21 -28.07 -27.48
C GLY A 545 -4.64 -26.66 -27.51
N ALA A 546 -3.48 -26.51 -28.11
CA ALA A 546 -2.91 -25.19 -28.39
C ALA A 546 -3.64 -24.54 -29.58
N ARG A 547 -4.34 -23.45 -29.28
CA ARG A 547 -5.13 -22.68 -30.26
C ARG A 547 -4.25 -21.68 -31.01
N ASP A 548 -3.45 -20.94 -30.25
CA ASP A 548 -2.55 -19.92 -30.79
C ASP A 548 -1.25 -19.85 -29.99
N PHE A 549 -0.17 -19.47 -30.66
CA PHE A 549 1.13 -19.21 -30.06
C PHE A 549 1.85 -18.11 -30.83
N ALA A 550 2.16 -17.03 -30.17
CA ALA A 550 2.95 -15.93 -30.74
C ALA A 550 3.81 -15.25 -29.66
N ASP A 551 5.07 -15.01 -29.99
CA ASP A 551 6.01 -14.24 -29.16
C ASP A 551 6.08 -14.71 -27.68
N GLY A 552 6.03 -16.03 -27.44
CA GLY A 552 6.06 -16.61 -26.10
C GLY A 552 4.74 -16.54 -25.33
N VAL A 553 3.67 -16.11 -25.95
CA VAL A 553 2.29 -16.18 -25.43
C VAL A 553 1.59 -17.38 -26.04
N ILE A 554 0.98 -18.21 -25.20
CA ILE A 554 0.22 -19.39 -25.64
C ILE A 554 -1.20 -19.35 -25.13
N LEU A 555 -2.15 -19.65 -26.02
CA LEU A 555 -3.56 -19.85 -25.69
C LEU A 555 -3.90 -21.33 -25.82
N LEU A 556 -4.33 -21.95 -24.70
CA LEU A 556 -4.83 -23.31 -24.64
C LEU A 556 -6.34 -23.31 -24.44
N GLN A 557 -7.04 -24.26 -25.07
CA GLN A 557 -8.47 -24.50 -24.89
C GLN A 557 -8.73 -25.97 -24.57
N LYS A 558 -9.57 -26.21 -23.57
CA LYS A 558 -9.99 -27.54 -23.13
C LYS A 558 -10.77 -28.26 -24.23
N GLY A 559 -10.47 -29.56 -24.43
CA GLY A 559 -11.22 -30.42 -25.34
C GLY A 559 -11.06 -30.12 -26.84
N THR A 560 -10.08 -29.32 -27.23
CA THR A 560 -9.76 -29.05 -28.63
C THR A 560 -8.47 -29.75 -29.06
N SER A 561 -8.30 -29.96 -30.39
CA SER A 561 -7.06 -30.45 -30.96
C SER A 561 -6.08 -29.29 -31.21
N SER A 562 -4.81 -29.53 -31.06
CA SER A 562 -3.77 -28.54 -31.38
C SER A 562 -3.49 -28.48 -32.87
N SER A 563 -3.20 -27.27 -33.39
CA SER A 563 -2.64 -27.10 -34.71
C SER A 563 -1.17 -27.57 -34.74
N GLU A 564 -0.77 -28.29 -35.79
CA GLU A 564 0.62 -28.75 -36.00
C GLU A 564 1.61 -27.57 -36.04
N GLU A 565 1.22 -26.47 -36.67
CA GLU A 565 2.01 -25.24 -36.78
C GLU A 565 2.25 -24.59 -35.41
N VAL A 566 1.19 -24.50 -34.60
CA VAL A 566 1.26 -23.95 -33.23
C VAL A 566 2.13 -24.84 -32.34
N LEU A 567 1.99 -26.17 -32.45
CA LEU A 567 2.84 -27.12 -31.71
C LEU A 567 4.32 -27.03 -32.12
N ALA A 568 4.61 -26.86 -33.43
CA ALA A 568 5.98 -26.68 -33.91
C ALA A 568 6.60 -25.41 -33.32
N SER A 569 5.87 -24.29 -33.34
CA SER A 569 6.30 -23.02 -32.76
C SER A 569 6.50 -23.11 -31.23
N TRP A 570 5.61 -23.77 -30.53
CA TRP A 570 5.75 -24.04 -29.10
C TRP A 570 7.01 -24.86 -28.76
N ARG A 571 7.26 -25.94 -29.53
CA ARG A 571 8.45 -26.79 -29.32
C ARG A 571 9.76 -26.01 -29.50
N VAL A 572 9.83 -25.14 -30.49
CA VAL A 572 10.99 -24.26 -30.68
C VAL A 572 11.19 -23.36 -29.47
N PHE A 573 10.14 -22.68 -29.00
CA PHE A 573 10.21 -21.80 -27.84
C PHE A 573 10.60 -22.54 -26.56
N SER A 574 10.00 -23.71 -26.29
CA SER A 574 10.27 -24.47 -25.06
C SER A 574 11.71 -25.02 -25.00
N GLN A 575 12.32 -25.35 -26.16
CA GLN A 575 13.71 -25.78 -26.26
C GLN A 575 14.72 -24.66 -25.98
N GLU A 576 14.36 -23.39 -26.22
CA GLU A 576 15.22 -22.24 -25.94
C GLU A 576 15.33 -21.93 -24.44
N ILE A 577 14.49 -22.54 -23.61
CA ILE A 577 14.52 -22.34 -22.17
C ILE A 577 15.71 -23.05 -21.56
N ILE A 578 16.59 -22.29 -20.91
CA ILE A 578 17.89 -22.74 -20.42
C ILE A 578 17.76 -23.98 -19.53
N PRO A 579 18.38 -25.12 -19.86
CA PRO A 579 18.40 -26.33 -19.04
C PRO A 579 19.02 -26.09 -17.65
N PHE A 580 18.55 -26.83 -16.63
CA PHE A 580 19.07 -26.69 -15.25
C PHE A 580 20.56 -26.90 -15.10
N SER A 581 21.15 -27.81 -15.90
CA SER A 581 22.57 -28.11 -15.89
C SER A 581 23.46 -26.90 -16.24
N LYS A 582 23.06 -26.07 -17.18
CA LYS A 582 23.78 -24.84 -17.55
C LYS A 582 23.67 -23.72 -16.53
N ILE A 583 22.55 -23.64 -15.78
CA ILE A 583 22.35 -22.61 -14.75
C ILE A 583 23.14 -22.93 -13.48
N SER A 584 23.36 -24.22 -13.16
CA SER A 584 24.18 -24.61 -12.02
C SER A 584 25.64 -24.15 -12.17
N SER A 585 26.16 -24.03 -13.39
CA SER A 585 27.51 -23.47 -13.64
C SER A 585 27.52 -21.95 -13.43
N TYR A 586 26.53 -21.21 -13.94
CA TYR A 586 26.40 -19.75 -13.72
C TYR A 586 26.21 -19.38 -12.24
N LEU A 587 25.47 -20.19 -11.46
CA LEU A 587 25.29 -19.97 -10.02
C LEU A 587 26.56 -20.33 -9.22
N ARG A 588 27.40 -21.28 -9.68
CA ARG A 588 28.69 -21.57 -9.04
C ARG A 588 29.72 -20.49 -9.31
N GLU A 589 29.71 -19.91 -10.50
CA GLU A 589 30.57 -18.78 -10.86
C GLU A 589 30.17 -17.48 -10.14
N SER A 590 28.87 -17.26 -9.89
CA SER A 590 28.39 -16.08 -9.16
C SER A 590 28.45 -16.22 -7.62
N HIS A 591 28.67 -17.41 -7.08
CA HIS A 591 28.83 -17.69 -5.65
C HIS A 591 30.29 -17.93 -5.22
N ALA A 592 31.27 -17.60 -6.08
CA ALA A 592 32.67 -17.53 -5.71
C ALA A 592 33.05 -16.23 -4.95
N GLU A 593 32.05 -15.49 -4.43
CA GLU A 593 32.27 -14.41 -3.46
C GLU A 593 31.41 -14.59 -2.20
N PRO A 594 31.87 -14.09 -1.03
CA PRO A 594 31.62 -14.71 0.24
C PRO A 594 30.24 -14.46 0.79
N LYS A 595 29.72 -15.50 1.45
CA LYS A 595 28.62 -15.39 2.39
C LYS A 595 28.96 -14.35 3.47
N SER A 596 28.31 -13.21 3.42
CA SER A 596 28.07 -12.42 4.60
C SER A 596 26.74 -11.69 4.44
N TYR A 597 25.84 -12.08 5.32
CA TYR A 597 24.59 -11.48 5.84
C TYR A 597 23.29 -11.81 5.13
#